data_75bf4da9ca9b5a9b4edae42281a86997
#
_entry.id   75bf4da9ca9b5a9b4edae42281a86997
#
_cell.length_a   1.000
_cell.length_b   1.000
_cell.length_c   1.000
_cell.angle_alpha   90.00
_cell.angle_beta   90.00
_cell.angle_gamma   90.00
#
_symmetry.space_group_name_H-M   'P 1'
#
loop_
_entity.id
_entity.type
_entity.pdbx_description
1 polymer ?
#
loop_
_entity_poly.entity_id
_entity_poly.type
_entity_poly.pdbx_seq_one_letter_code
_entity_poly.pdbx_strand_id
1 'polypeptide(L)'
;MAIDDVSIANLGRWPWPREIQSNMLDILSKGRAKVVGHTALFFEPQVDAGLDYILNIASILERTSLQHTHPAEWQELQGMLQEALSHLDNDQKLAESMARVNNVLLGMYLELGEPQGKPDAPLPDYVLMNNLENVRGDADAALPLPALGALVPIPVLGQKAMAIGHLNATPDVDGGVRTEPLVVGYYDQFYPSLSLMIAAKSLNLGPKDIQVSLGEGVRLGNLRIATDPALRMYTYFYADRGGKPAFQVDSFYDVLTGKIPADKYRDKIVLIGATAAGVGAAQVTPLSAVTPPVLTLAHSVSSILQQDFFVAPAWGLWAEIGVFLLVALYLILLMPRLSAGLAAMITGGLFVALLA
;
A
#
# COMPACT_ATOMS: atom_id res chain seq x y z
N MET A 1 -6.92 8.43 -8.06
CA MET A 1 -8.09 8.98 -7.36
C MET A 1 -7.59 9.69 -6.13
N ALA A 2 -7.60 11.00 -6.16
CA ALA A 2 -6.95 11.83 -5.16
C ALA A 2 -7.95 12.34 -4.13
N ILE A 3 -7.71 12.08 -2.85
CA ILE A 3 -8.32 12.79 -1.75
C ILE A 3 -7.52 14.10 -1.63
N ASP A 4 -7.88 15.06 -2.47
CA ASP A 4 -7.18 16.32 -2.67
C ASP A 4 -7.82 17.48 -1.90
N ASP A 5 -7.21 18.66 -1.99
CA ASP A 5 -7.73 19.86 -1.31
C ASP A 5 -9.13 20.27 -1.81
N VAL A 6 -9.43 20.03 -3.09
CA VAL A 6 -10.76 20.25 -3.66
C VAL A 6 -11.78 19.34 -3.00
N SER A 7 -11.44 18.09 -2.82
CA SER A 7 -12.29 17.10 -2.15
C SER A 7 -12.53 17.46 -0.68
N ILE A 8 -11.48 17.87 0.04
CA ILE A 8 -11.58 18.29 1.44
C ILE A 8 -12.46 19.56 1.56
N ALA A 9 -12.29 20.54 0.67
CA ALA A 9 -13.07 21.78 0.70
C ALA A 9 -14.57 21.55 0.49
N ASN A 10 -14.95 20.54 -0.30
CA ASN A 10 -16.35 20.28 -0.67
C ASN A 10 -17.04 19.21 0.17
N LEU A 11 -16.29 18.16 0.61
CA LEU A 11 -16.85 17.04 1.40
C LEU A 11 -16.62 17.20 2.90
N GLY A 12 -15.84 18.19 3.31
CA GLY A 12 -15.50 18.43 4.70
C GLY A 12 -14.21 17.75 5.14
N ARG A 13 -13.92 17.86 6.44
CA ARG A 13 -12.67 17.39 7.04
C ARG A 13 -12.53 15.87 6.94
N TRP A 14 -11.35 15.42 6.54
CA TRP A 14 -10.96 14.00 6.59
C TRP A 14 -10.71 13.55 8.05
N PRO A 15 -11.02 12.30 8.45
CA PRO A 15 -11.59 11.22 7.64
C PRO A 15 -13.10 11.37 7.39
N TRP A 16 -13.53 11.07 6.15
CA TRP A 16 -14.94 11.12 5.78
C TRP A 16 -15.70 9.89 6.25
N PRO A 17 -17.04 10.00 6.42
CA PRO A 17 -17.92 8.87 6.65
C PRO A 17 -17.73 7.77 5.60
N ARG A 18 -17.85 6.52 6.02
CA ARG A 18 -17.68 5.33 5.14
C ARG A 18 -18.67 5.33 3.97
N GLU A 19 -19.83 5.96 4.14
CA GLU A 19 -20.83 6.14 3.07
C GLU A 19 -20.24 6.85 1.84
N ILE A 20 -19.40 7.86 2.03
CA ILE A 20 -18.72 8.55 0.92
C ILE A 20 -17.80 7.60 0.15
N GLN A 21 -17.08 6.73 0.87
CA GLN A 21 -16.23 5.71 0.28
C GLN A 21 -17.07 4.64 -0.46
N SER A 22 -18.18 4.23 0.14
CA SER A 22 -19.15 3.30 -0.45
C SER A 22 -19.66 3.83 -1.80
N ASN A 23 -20.11 5.08 -1.85
CA ASN A 23 -20.61 5.73 -3.06
C ASN A 23 -19.52 5.78 -4.16
N MET A 24 -18.28 6.06 -3.79
CA MET A 24 -17.17 6.03 -4.75
C MET A 24 -16.95 4.63 -5.33
N LEU A 25 -16.97 3.59 -4.49
CA LEU A 25 -16.82 2.22 -4.96
C LEU A 25 -17.95 1.83 -5.93
N ASP A 26 -19.17 2.24 -5.65
CA ASP A 26 -20.31 1.98 -6.54
C ASP A 26 -20.14 2.69 -7.90
N ILE A 27 -19.56 3.89 -7.93
CA ILE A 27 -19.24 4.59 -9.17
C ILE A 27 -18.14 3.84 -9.95
N LEU A 28 -17.07 3.44 -9.27
CA LEU A 28 -15.97 2.68 -9.89
C LEU A 28 -16.42 1.32 -10.40
N SER A 29 -17.38 0.68 -9.72
CA SER A 29 -18.03 -0.54 -10.19
C SER A 29 -18.78 -0.33 -11.50
N LYS A 30 -19.61 0.72 -11.59
CA LYS A 30 -20.31 1.10 -12.84
C LYS A 30 -19.30 1.39 -13.96
N GLY A 31 -18.18 2.01 -13.62
CA GLY A 31 -17.03 2.26 -14.51
C GLY A 31 -16.26 1.00 -14.90
N ARG A 32 -16.52 -0.16 -14.28
CA ARG A 32 -15.82 -1.43 -14.49
C ARG A 32 -14.30 -1.30 -14.28
N ALA A 33 -13.91 -0.63 -13.19
CA ALA A 33 -12.52 -0.62 -12.76
C ALA A 33 -12.04 -2.05 -12.53
N LYS A 34 -10.83 -2.38 -12.98
CA LYS A 34 -10.29 -3.74 -12.88
C LYS A 34 -9.92 -4.12 -11.46
N VAL A 35 -9.21 -3.23 -10.79
CA VAL A 35 -8.76 -3.38 -9.41
C VAL A 35 -8.81 -2.01 -8.73
N VAL A 36 -9.27 -1.97 -7.50
CA VAL A 36 -9.28 -0.77 -6.67
C VAL A 36 -8.41 -1.00 -5.44
N GLY A 37 -7.28 -0.30 -5.35
CA GLY A 37 -6.43 -0.28 -4.16
C GLY A 37 -6.78 0.91 -3.28
N HIS A 38 -7.18 0.67 -2.04
CA HIS A 38 -7.54 1.72 -1.09
C HIS A 38 -6.44 1.87 -0.03
N THR A 39 -5.85 3.07 0.07
CA THR A 39 -4.75 3.32 1.00
C THR A 39 -5.19 3.85 2.35
N ALA A 40 -6.47 4.18 2.55
CA ALA A 40 -6.96 4.47 3.88
C ALA A 40 -6.97 3.20 4.74
N LEU A 41 -6.54 3.37 5.97
CA LEU A 41 -6.45 2.30 6.95
C LEU A 41 -7.75 2.29 7.75
N PHE A 42 -8.48 1.19 7.68
CA PHE A 42 -9.78 1.01 8.34
C PHE A 42 -9.61 0.15 9.61
N PHE A 43 -8.76 0.60 10.54
CA PHE A 43 -8.44 -0.16 11.76
C PHE A 43 -9.50 -0.06 12.84
N GLU A 44 -10.32 0.98 12.80
CA GLU A 44 -11.32 1.28 13.81
C GLU A 44 -12.70 1.37 13.17
N PRO A 45 -13.75 0.88 13.85
CA PRO A 45 -15.13 1.11 13.41
C PRO A 45 -15.43 2.60 13.33
N GLN A 46 -16.31 2.97 12.41
CA GLN A 46 -16.84 4.33 12.42
C GLN A 46 -17.80 4.49 13.60
N VAL A 47 -17.42 5.31 14.58
CA VAL A 47 -18.29 5.61 15.70
C VAL A 47 -19.36 6.59 15.26
N ASP A 48 -20.61 6.17 15.34
CA ASP A 48 -21.78 7.02 15.21
C ASP A 48 -22.56 7.00 16.53
N ALA A 49 -22.67 8.16 17.18
CA ALA A 49 -23.36 8.25 18.45
C ALA A 49 -24.82 7.81 18.37
N GLY A 50 -25.48 8.03 17.23
CA GLY A 50 -26.84 7.56 16.99
C GLY A 50 -26.94 6.04 16.92
N LEU A 51 -25.95 5.39 16.30
CA LEU A 51 -25.90 3.93 16.18
C LEU A 51 -25.84 3.25 17.54
N ASP A 52 -25.00 3.75 18.47
CA ASP A 52 -24.92 3.19 19.83
C ASP A 52 -26.25 3.31 20.59
N TYR A 53 -26.97 4.42 20.45
CA TYR A 53 -28.29 4.57 21.06
C TYR A 53 -29.30 3.59 20.45
N ILE A 54 -29.31 3.41 19.13
CA ILE A 54 -30.22 2.49 18.44
C ILE A 54 -29.90 1.03 18.84
N LEU A 55 -28.65 0.64 18.92
CA LEU A 55 -28.23 -0.69 19.36
C LEU A 55 -28.68 -0.96 20.81
N ASN A 56 -28.53 0.03 21.70
CA ASN A 56 -28.98 -0.06 23.07
C ASN A 56 -30.53 -0.21 23.14
N ILE A 57 -31.29 0.58 22.38
CA ILE A 57 -32.74 0.47 22.30
C ILE A 57 -33.14 -0.92 21.78
N ALA A 58 -32.51 -1.41 20.72
CA ALA A 58 -32.76 -2.75 20.18
C ALA A 58 -32.54 -3.83 21.23
N SER A 59 -31.43 -3.75 21.98
CA SER A 59 -31.09 -4.72 23.05
C SER A 59 -32.09 -4.70 24.22
N ILE A 60 -32.65 -3.55 24.56
CA ILE A 60 -33.69 -3.42 25.58
C ILE A 60 -34.99 -4.03 25.07
N LEU A 61 -35.39 -3.71 23.84
CA LEU A 61 -36.60 -4.22 23.24
C LEU A 61 -36.62 -5.75 23.12
N GLU A 62 -35.50 -6.38 22.77
CA GLU A 62 -35.37 -7.85 22.73
C GLU A 62 -35.61 -8.53 24.08
N ARG A 63 -35.40 -7.82 25.19
CA ARG A 63 -35.68 -8.32 26.55
C ARG A 63 -37.10 -8.08 27.04
N THR A 64 -37.92 -7.40 26.25
CA THR A 64 -39.32 -7.11 26.61
C THR A 64 -40.24 -8.21 26.12
N SER A 65 -41.41 -8.30 26.77
CA SER A 65 -42.52 -9.21 26.35
C SER A 65 -43.37 -8.65 25.21
N LEU A 66 -43.00 -7.49 24.63
CA LEU A 66 -43.76 -6.81 23.59
C LEU A 66 -44.04 -7.71 22.37
N GLN A 67 -43.08 -8.55 22.01
CA GLN A 67 -43.24 -9.53 20.93
C GLN A 67 -44.47 -10.42 21.09
N HIS A 68 -44.83 -10.77 22.33
CA HIS A 68 -45.91 -11.66 22.64
C HIS A 68 -47.22 -10.91 22.98
N THR A 69 -47.08 -9.70 23.53
CA THR A 69 -48.25 -8.92 23.98
C THR A 69 -48.81 -7.99 22.90
N HIS A 70 -47.92 -7.45 22.03
CA HIS A 70 -48.26 -6.47 20.98
C HIS A 70 -47.49 -6.78 19.69
N PRO A 71 -47.81 -7.87 18.98
CA PRO A 71 -47.02 -8.34 17.85
C PRO A 71 -46.98 -7.38 16.66
N ALA A 72 -48.03 -6.61 16.42
CA ALA A 72 -48.09 -5.65 15.33
C ALA A 72 -47.14 -4.45 15.58
N GLU A 73 -47.22 -3.88 16.78
CA GLU A 73 -46.36 -2.78 17.19
C GLU A 73 -44.87 -3.23 17.31
N TRP A 74 -44.65 -4.50 17.67
CA TRP A 74 -43.35 -5.09 17.66
C TRP A 74 -42.73 -5.14 16.25
N GLN A 75 -43.50 -5.58 15.24
CA GLN A 75 -43.04 -5.60 13.85
C GLN A 75 -42.77 -4.20 13.32
N GLU A 76 -43.59 -3.21 13.63
CA GLU A 76 -43.37 -1.82 13.26
C GLU A 76 -42.07 -1.27 13.87
N LEU A 77 -41.86 -1.48 15.17
CA LEU A 77 -40.63 -1.08 15.87
C LEU A 77 -39.40 -1.77 15.32
N GLN A 78 -39.46 -3.07 15.03
CA GLN A 78 -38.37 -3.78 14.38
C GLN A 78 -38.03 -3.22 13.01
N GLY A 79 -39.04 -2.89 12.20
CA GLY A 79 -38.87 -2.24 10.91
C GLY A 79 -38.15 -0.90 11.02
N MET A 80 -38.58 -0.03 11.96
CA MET A 80 -37.95 1.26 12.21
C MET A 80 -36.49 1.11 12.73
N LEU A 81 -36.23 0.14 13.59
CA LEU A 81 -34.87 -0.15 14.08
C LEU A 81 -33.98 -0.64 12.97
N GLN A 82 -34.42 -1.57 12.12
CA GLN A 82 -33.65 -2.04 10.98
C GLN A 82 -33.36 -0.92 9.98
N GLU A 83 -34.34 -0.06 9.72
CA GLU A 83 -34.17 1.11 8.87
C GLU A 83 -33.10 2.05 9.48
N ALA A 84 -33.21 2.38 10.78
CA ALA A 84 -32.24 3.23 11.48
C ALA A 84 -30.82 2.62 11.47
N LEU A 85 -30.69 1.33 11.75
CA LEU A 85 -29.41 0.60 11.68
C LEU A 85 -28.82 0.66 10.28
N SER A 86 -29.62 0.41 9.24
CA SER A 86 -29.17 0.48 7.85
C SER A 86 -28.69 1.87 7.44
N HIS A 87 -29.25 2.93 8.05
CA HIS A 87 -28.83 4.31 7.79
C HIS A 87 -27.58 4.74 8.58
N LEU A 88 -27.38 4.19 9.78
CA LEU A 88 -26.30 4.62 10.68
C LEU A 88 -25.05 3.74 10.60
N ASP A 89 -25.19 2.45 10.23
CA ASP A 89 -24.04 1.53 10.09
C ASP A 89 -23.34 1.77 8.75
N ASN A 90 -22.48 2.75 8.74
CA ASN A 90 -21.70 3.11 7.56
C ASN A 90 -20.58 2.11 7.24
N ASP A 91 -20.05 1.38 8.23
CA ASP A 91 -19.08 0.31 7.99
C ASP A 91 -19.75 -0.85 7.24
N GLN A 92 -20.97 -1.22 7.61
CA GLN A 92 -21.74 -2.24 6.90
C GLN A 92 -22.07 -1.81 5.45
N LYS A 93 -22.46 -0.55 5.23
CA LYS A 93 -22.69 -0.01 3.87
C LYS A 93 -21.44 -0.14 2.99
N LEU A 94 -20.28 0.23 3.52
CA LEU A 94 -19.01 0.11 2.80
C LEU A 94 -18.70 -1.36 2.51
N ALA A 95 -18.88 -2.25 3.48
CA ALA A 95 -18.67 -3.68 3.33
C ALA A 95 -19.57 -4.28 2.22
N GLU A 96 -20.82 -3.89 2.16
CA GLU A 96 -21.76 -4.32 1.10
C GLU A 96 -21.35 -3.82 -0.27
N SER A 97 -20.90 -2.56 -0.39
CA SER A 97 -20.36 -2.05 -1.65
C SER A 97 -19.11 -2.82 -2.06
N MET A 98 -18.18 -3.07 -1.13
CA MET A 98 -17.00 -3.90 -1.42
C MET A 98 -17.37 -5.30 -1.90
N ALA A 99 -18.36 -5.94 -1.28
CA ALA A 99 -18.83 -7.26 -1.68
C ALA A 99 -19.48 -7.27 -3.09
N ARG A 100 -20.22 -6.22 -3.43
CA ARG A 100 -20.82 -6.07 -4.79
C ARG A 100 -19.77 -5.86 -5.86
N VAL A 101 -18.78 -5.03 -5.57
CA VAL A 101 -17.70 -4.68 -6.51
C VAL A 101 -16.70 -5.82 -6.67
N ASN A 102 -16.37 -6.50 -5.57
CA ASN A 102 -15.51 -7.67 -5.48
C ASN A 102 -14.12 -7.50 -6.16
N ASN A 103 -13.58 -6.29 -6.14
CA ASN A 103 -12.26 -5.97 -6.70
C ASN A 103 -11.45 -4.99 -5.85
N VAL A 104 -11.85 -4.80 -4.58
CA VAL A 104 -11.24 -3.84 -3.66
C VAL A 104 -10.17 -4.52 -2.81
N LEU A 105 -8.98 -3.94 -2.80
CA LEU A 105 -7.88 -4.32 -1.92
C LEU A 105 -7.70 -3.27 -0.83
N LEU A 106 -7.49 -3.73 0.40
CA LEU A 106 -7.27 -2.88 1.56
C LEU A 106 -5.82 -2.94 2.04
N GLY A 107 -5.37 -1.82 2.60
CA GLY A 107 -4.09 -1.75 3.27
C GLY A 107 -4.16 -2.28 4.71
N MET A 108 -3.07 -2.90 5.16
CA MET A 108 -2.73 -3.11 6.56
C MET A 108 -1.37 -2.48 6.86
N TYR A 109 -1.04 -2.34 8.13
CA TYR A 109 0.27 -1.86 8.57
C TYR A 109 0.89 -2.89 9.52
N LEU A 110 2.14 -3.25 9.26
CA LEU A 110 2.91 -4.15 10.11
C LEU A 110 3.91 -3.33 10.93
N GLU A 111 3.85 -3.45 12.24
CA GLU A 111 4.79 -2.80 13.14
C GLU A 111 6.14 -3.51 13.06
N LEU A 112 7.10 -2.85 12.38
CA LEU A 112 8.42 -3.43 12.14
C LEU A 112 9.22 -3.50 13.44
N GLY A 113 9.87 -4.63 13.66
CA GLY A 113 10.70 -4.89 14.83
C GLY A 113 10.93 -6.39 15.01
N GLU A 114 11.95 -6.73 15.79
CA GLU A 114 12.30 -8.13 16.07
C GLU A 114 11.25 -8.76 17.01
N PRO A 115 10.48 -9.75 16.53
CA PRO A 115 9.48 -10.41 17.37
C PRO A 115 10.16 -11.27 18.43
N GLN A 116 9.59 -11.27 19.63
CA GLN A 116 10.03 -12.11 20.74
C GLN A 116 8.90 -13.06 21.14
N GLY A 117 9.20 -14.36 21.17
CA GLY A 117 8.23 -15.37 21.56
C GLY A 117 7.15 -15.62 20.51
N LYS A 118 5.89 -15.51 20.89
CA LYS A 118 4.70 -15.70 20.05
C LYS A 118 3.87 -14.43 20.02
N PRO A 119 3.07 -14.20 18.97
CA PRO A 119 2.17 -13.04 18.93
C PRO A 119 1.14 -13.13 20.07
N ASP A 120 0.76 -11.97 20.63
CA ASP A 120 -0.23 -11.87 21.70
C ASP A 120 -1.60 -12.40 21.30
N ALA A 121 -1.97 -12.23 20.03
CA ALA A 121 -3.18 -12.77 19.44
C ALA A 121 -2.94 -13.24 18.01
N PRO A 122 -3.63 -14.31 17.55
CA PRO A 122 -3.55 -14.73 16.17
C PRO A 122 -4.18 -13.69 15.24
N LEU A 123 -3.63 -13.55 14.05
CA LEU A 123 -4.26 -12.71 13.03
C LEU A 123 -5.60 -13.30 12.58
N PRO A 124 -6.57 -12.46 12.23
CA PRO A 124 -7.87 -12.92 11.72
C PRO A 124 -7.74 -13.72 10.42
N ASP A 125 -8.65 -14.66 10.17
CA ASP A 125 -8.63 -15.54 9.00
C ASP A 125 -8.56 -14.78 7.67
N TYR A 126 -9.27 -13.65 7.55
CA TYR A 126 -9.24 -12.82 6.34
C TYR A 126 -7.87 -12.17 6.08
N VAL A 127 -7.00 -12.06 7.09
CA VAL A 127 -5.60 -11.65 6.94
C VAL A 127 -4.74 -12.86 6.61
N LEU A 128 -4.94 -13.98 7.33
CA LEU A 128 -4.20 -15.24 7.13
C LEU A 128 -4.31 -15.75 5.68
N MET A 129 -5.46 -15.54 5.03
CA MET A 129 -5.64 -15.90 3.61
C MET A 129 -4.69 -15.18 2.65
N ASN A 130 -4.01 -14.12 3.08
CA ASN A 130 -3.02 -13.40 2.28
C ASN A 130 -1.58 -13.80 2.61
N ASN A 131 -1.37 -14.76 3.51
CA ASN A 131 -0.05 -15.31 3.80
C ASN A 131 0.55 -15.98 2.56
N LEU A 132 1.84 -15.74 2.32
CA LEU A 132 2.59 -16.35 1.23
C LEU A 132 3.12 -17.72 1.66
N GLU A 133 2.59 -18.77 1.04
CA GLU A 133 2.97 -20.16 1.36
C GLU A 133 4.18 -20.66 0.53
N ASN A 134 4.39 -20.10 -0.67
CA ASN A 134 5.46 -20.47 -1.58
C ASN A 134 6.76 -19.71 -1.28
N VAL A 135 7.29 -19.87 -0.08
CA VAL A 135 8.54 -19.24 0.37
C VAL A 135 9.64 -20.30 0.40
N ARG A 136 10.76 -20.03 -0.27
CA ARG A 136 11.92 -20.92 -0.36
C ARG A 136 13.19 -20.14 -0.04
N GLY A 137 14.15 -20.80 0.57
CA GLY A 137 15.46 -20.25 0.87
C GLY A 137 16.29 -21.25 1.69
N ASP A 138 17.58 -21.10 1.68
CA ASP A 138 18.48 -21.87 2.52
C ASP A 138 18.43 -21.37 3.97
N ALA A 139 18.96 -22.15 4.91
CA ALA A 139 18.94 -21.82 6.33
C ALA A 139 19.69 -20.50 6.65
N ASP A 140 20.65 -20.11 5.80
CA ASP A 140 21.45 -18.90 5.93
C ASP A 140 20.94 -17.76 5.04
N ALA A 141 19.78 -17.92 4.37
CA ALA A 141 19.23 -16.88 3.52
C ALA A 141 18.81 -15.66 4.35
N ALA A 142 19.02 -14.48 3.79
CA ALA A 142 18.54 -13.26 4.42
C ALA A 142 17.01 -13.28 4.51
N LEU A 143 16.49 -12.94 5.67
CA LEU A 143 15.05 -12.85 5.92
C LEU A 143 14.52 -11.46 5.53
N PRO A 144 13.25 -11.35 5.14
CA PRO A 144 12.59 -10.07 4.96
C PRO A 144 12.51 -9.32 6.30
N LEU A 145 12.16 -8.04 6.24
CA LEU A 145 12.00 -7.20 7.43
C LEU A 145 11.02 -7.86 8.40
N PRO A 146 11.40 -8.05 9.67
CA PRO A 146 10.54 -8.66 10.67
C PRO A 146 9.53 -7.65 11.23
N ALA A 147 8.37 -8.13 11.65
CA ALA A 147 7.34 -7.37 12.32
C ALA A 147 6.87 -8.07 13.60
N LEU A 148 6.58 -7.27 14.62
CA LEU A 148 6.13 -7.72 15.95
C LEU A 148 4.62 -7.50 16.17
N GLY A 149 4.00 -6.57 15.43
CA GLY A 149 2.58 -6.22 15.52
C GLY A 149 1.94 -6.00 14.17
N ALA A 150 0.61 -6.03 14.13
CA ALA A 150 -0.17 -5.79 12.92
C ALA A 150 -1.42 -4.97 13.21
N LEU A 151 -1.60 -3.89 12.47
CA LEU A 151 -2.85 -3.12 12.39
C LEU A 151 -3.58 -3.53 11.13
N VAL A 152 -4.74 -4.16 11.29
CA VAL A 152 -5.50 -4.77 10.20
C VAL A 152 -6.88 -4.13 10.07
N PRO A 153 -7.50 -4.13 8.89
CA PRO A 153 -8.85 -3.64 8.72
C PRO A 153 -9.85 -4.32 9.67
N ILE A 154 -10.87 -3.60 10.11
CA ILE A 154 -11.94 -4.18 10.93
C ILE A 154 -12.59 -5.38 10.24
N PRO A 155 -13.09 -6.38 10.99
CA PRO A 155 -13.58 -7.63 10.42
C PRO A 155 -14.66 -7.47 9.35
N VAL A 156 -15.60 -6.54 9.55
CA VAL A 156 -16.71 -6.31 8.60
C VAL A 156 -16.20 -5.88 7.21
N LEU A 157 -15.10 -5.14 7.13
CA LEU A 157 -14.47 -4.71 5.89
C LEU A 157 -13.44 -5.70 5.39
N GLY A 158 -12.59 -6.21 6.29
CA GLY A 158 -11.51 -7.13 5.94
C GLY A 158 -12.02 -8.42 5.28
N GLN A 159 -13.14 -8.97 5.74
CA GLN A 159 -13.79 -10.15 5.17
C GLN A 159 -14.38 -9.92 3.75
N LYS A 160 -14.59 -8.66 3.36
CA LYS A 160 -15.13 -8.29 2.03
C LYS A 160 -14.05 -7.77 1.09
N ALA A 161 -12.83 -7.61 1.57
CA ALA A 161 -11.71 -7.25 0.72
C ALA A 161 -11.34 -8.42 -0.21
N MET A 162 -11.05 -8.12 -1.48
CA MET A 162 -10.54 -9.10 -2.43
C MET A 162 -9.16 -9.63 -2.01
N ALA A 163 -8.36 -8.78 -1.40
CA ALA A 163 -7.09 -9.11 -0.77
C ALA A 163 -6.65 -7.98 0.17
N ILE A 164 -5.68 -8.29 1.02
CA ILE A 164 -5.04 -7.34 1.93
C ILE A 164 -3.54 -7.41 1.72
N GLY A 165 -2.89 -6.24 1.74
CA GLY A 165 -1.43 -6.13 1.67
C GLY A 165 -0.92 -5.00 2.56
N HIS A 166 0.34 -5.09 2.99
CA HIS A 166 0.89 -4.06 3.85
C HIS A 166 1.27 -2.79 3.07
N LEU A 167 1.24 -1.65 3.77
CA LEU A 167 1.61 -0.33 3.27
C LEU A 167 2.91 0.19 3.91
N ASN A 168 3.75 -0.71 4.39
CA ASN A 168 5.02 -0.34 5.00
C ASN A 168 5.95 0.30 3.97
N ALA A 169 6.59 1.38 4.37
CA ALA A 169 7.68 2.00 3.63
C ALA A 169 8.95 2.01 4.50
N THR A 170 10.08 1.85 3.88
CA THR A 170 11.39 1.87 4.55
C THR A 170 12.22 3.01 3.98
N PRO A 171 12.20 4.19 4.62
CA PRO A 171 13.08 5.28 4.22
C PRO A 171 14.55 4.89 4.38
N ASP A 172 15.38 5.35 3.46
CA ASP A 172 16.83 5.27 3.55
C ASP A 172 17.38 6.17 4.67
N VAL A 173 18.69 6.10 4.92
CA VAL A 173 19.35 6.90 5.96
C VAL A 173 19.19 8.41 5.79
N ASP A 174 18.92 8.88 4.58
CA ASP A 174 18.62 10.28 4.25
C ASP A 174 17.13 10.63 4.31
N GLY A 175 16.28 9.69 4.76
CA GLY A 175 14.83 9.85 4.82
C GLY A 175 14.11 9.66 3.48
N GLY A 176 14.85 9.35 2.41
CA GLY A 176 14.27 9.13 1.07
C GLY A 176 13.68 7.74 0.91
N VAL A 177 12.51 7.65 0.29
CA VAL A 177 11.87 6.37 -0.07
C VAL A 177 12.29 6.01 -1.48
N ARG A 178 13.11 4.97 -1.61
CA ARG A 178 13.62 4.45 -2.90
C ARG A 178 13.27 2.99 -3.10
N THR A 179 12.94 2.32 -2.00
CA THR A 179 12.65 0.88 -2.01
C THR A 179 11.25 0.60 -1.50
N GLU A 180 10.66 -0.45 -2.05
CA GLU A 180 9.39 -1.03 -1.63
C GLU A 180 9.65 -2.40 -1.01
N PRO A 181 9.41 -2.61 0.29
CA PRO A 181 9.44 -3.95 0.87
C PRO A 181 8.29 -4.77 0.28
N LEU A 182 8.59 -5.72 -0.60
CA LEU A 182 7.56 -6.55 -1.25
C LEU A 182 6.97 -7.59 -0.31
N VAL A 183 7.74 -8.02 0.66
CA VAL A 183 7.37 -9.03 1.65
C VAL A 183 7.89 -8.60 3.01
N VAL A 184 7.06 -8.75 4.02
CA VAL A 184 7.40 -8.54 5.44
C VAL A 184 7.11 -9.83 6.19
N GLY A 185 8.03 -10.23 7.09
CA GLY A 185 7.86 -11.39 7.97
C GLY A 185 7.10 -11.00 9.22
N TYR A 186 6.06 -11.77 9.57
CA TYR A 186 5.36 -11.65 10.84
C TYR A 186 5.41 -13.00 11.55
N TYR A 187 6.31 -13.13 12.49
CA TYR A 187 6.66 -14.42 13.10
C TYR A 187 6.98 -15.47 12.02
N ASP A 188 6.23 -16.57 11.95
CA ASP A 188 6.43 -17.64 10.96
C ASP A 188 5.67 -17.42 9.65
N GLN A 189 5.10 -16.24 9.43
CA GLN A 189 4.25 -15.91 8.28
C GLN A 189 4.86 -14.79 7.45
N PHE A 190 4.53 -14.76 6.15
CA PHE A 190 5.06 -13.79 5.20
C PHE A 190 3.92 -13.06 4.49
N TYR A 191 3.89 -11.75 4.62
CA TYR A 191 2.81 -10.95 4.05
C TYR A 191 3.29 -10.06 2.90
N PRO A 192 2.55 -10.05 1.78
CA PRO A 192 2.89 -9.22 0.63
C PRO A 192 2.54 -7.75 0.86
N SER A 193 3.26 -6.86 0.17
CA SER A 193 2.88 -5.45 0.08
C SER A 193 1.57 -5.28 -0.69
N LEU A 194 0.88 -4.16 -0.44
CA LEU A 194 -0.33 -3.81 -1.19
C LEU A 194 -0.02 -3.63 -2.68
N SER A 195 1.15 -3.09 -3.03
CA SER A 195 1.60 -2.96 -4.42
C SER A 195 1.70 -4.31 -5.13
N LEU A 196 2.32 -5.30 -4.49
CA LEU A 196 2.45 -6.66 -5.01
C LEU A 196 1.09 -7.34 -5.17
N MET A 197 0.19 -7.17 -4.20
CA MET A 197 -1.16 -7.73 -4.27
C MET A 197 -2.03 -7.05 -5.34
N ILE A 198 -1.93 -5.73 -5.52
CA ILE A 198 -2.62 -5.02 -6.62
C ILE A 198 -2.11 -5.53 -7.97
N ALA A 199 -0.79 -5.66 -8.14
CA ALA A 199 -0.21 -6.22 -9.36
C ALA A 199 -0.71 -7.66 -9.59
N ALA A 200 -0.69 -8.52 -8.58
CA ALA A 200 -1.18 -9.89 -8.65
C ALA A 200 -2.65 -9.94 -9.09
N LYS A 201 -3.54 -9.23 -8.40
CA LYS A 201 -4.96 -9.23 -8.70
C LYS A 201 -5.26 -8.62 -10.08
N SER A 202 -4.47 -7.65 -10.52
CA SER A 202 -4.61 -7.10 -11.88
C SER A 202 -4.28 -8.11 -12.97
N LEU A 203 -3.49 -9.13 -12.66
CA LEU A 203 -3.15 -10.27 -13.53
C LEU A 203 -4.04 -11.50 -13.29
N ASN A 204 -5.09 -11.39 -12.46
CA ASN A 204 -5.93 -12.48 -11.99
C ASN A 204 -5.16 -13.56 -11.22
N LEU A 205 -4.09 -13.17 -10.53
CA LEU A 205 -3.27 -14.02 -9.66
C LEU A 205 -3.61 -13.76 -8.19
N GLY A 206 -3.15 -14.65 -7.31
CA GLY A 206 -3.33 -14.54 -5.86
C GLY A 206 -2.09 -14.87 -5.06
N PRO A 207 -2.16 -14.91 -3.72
CA PRO A 207 -1.02 -15.22 -2.86
C PRO A 207 -0.31 -16.54 -3.22
N LYS A 208 -1.06 -17.55 -3.68
CA LYS A 208 -0.52 -18.86 -4.08
C LYS A 208 0.33 -18.82 -5.36
N ASP A 209 0.14 -17.78 -6.18
CA ASP A 209 0.90 -17.58 -7.43
C ASP A 209 2.15 -16.74 -7.22
N ILE A 210 2.36 -16.24 -6.00
CA ILE A 210 3.54 -15.50 -5.59
C ILE A 210 4.56 -16.48 -5.02
N GLN A 211 5.73 -16.53 -5.61
CA GLN A 211 6.87 -17.34 -5.15
C GLN A 211 7.95 -16.41 -4.60
N VAL A 212 8.38 -16.68 -3.40
CA VAL A 212 9.43 -15.91 -2.73
C VAL A 212 10.69 -16.77 -2.64
N SER A 213 11.80 -16.26 -3.17
CA SER A 213 13.13 -16.80 -2.95
C SER A 213 13.86 -15.89 -1.96
N LEU A 214 14.02 -16.35 -0.71
CA LEU A 214 14.67 -15.58 0.34
C LEU A 214 16.07 -15.16 -0.06
N GLY A 215 16.40 -13.89 0.11
CA GLY A 215 17.69 -13.32 -0.28
C GLY A 215 17.86 -13.04 -1.78
N GLU A 216 16.90 -13.43 -2.65
CA GLU A 216 17.07 -13.34 -4.10
C GLU A 216 15.98 -12.44 -4.76
N GLY A 217 14.70 -12.66 -4.44
CA GLY A 217 13.62 -11.92 -5.06
C GLY A 217 12.26 -12.58 -5.01
N VAL A 218 11.33 -11.99 -5.75
CA VAL A 218 9.93 -12.40 -5.81
C VAL A 218 9.52 -12.72 -7.24
N ARG A 219 8.75 -13.78 -7.43
CA ARG A 219 8.17 -14.14 -8.72
C ARG A 219 6.64 -14.10 -8.63
N LEU A 220 6.04 -13.37 -9.54
CA LEU A 220 4.59 -13.24 -9.69
C LEU A 220 4.17 -13.81 -11.04
N GLY A 221 3.68 -15.04 -11.08
CA GLY A 221 3.42 -15.75 -12.32
C GLY A 221 4.68 -15.81 -13.20
N ASN A 222 4.66 -15.12 -14.35
CA ASN A 222 5.80 -15.04 -15.26
C ASN A 222 6.73 -13.84 -15.00
N LEU A 223 6.31 -12.89 -14.16
CA LEU A 223 7.11 -11.72 -13.82
C LEU A 223 8.17 -12.10 -12.78
N ARG A 224 9.40 -11.65 -12.99
CA ARG A 224 10.49 -11.80 -12.03
C ARG A 224 10.84 -10.42 -11.49
N ILE A 225 10.75 -10.27 -10.18
CA ILE A 225 11.00 -9.01 -9.50
C ILE A 225 12.29 -9.19 -8.69
N ALA A 226 13.37 -8.59 -9.17
CA ALA A 226 14.63 -8.59 -8.45
C ALA A 226 14.54 -7.64 -7.24
N THR A 227 15.09 -8.09 -6.12
CA THR A 227 15.10 -7.35 -4.86
C THR A 227 16.50 -7.32 -4.27
N ASP A 228 16.67 -6.55 -3.23
CA ASP A 228 17.79 -6.74 -2.31
C ASP A 228 17.57 -8.01 -1.44
N PRO A 229 18.57 -8.42 -0.64
CA PRO A 229 18.43 -9.59 0.21
C PRO A 229 17.28 -9.53 1.23
N ALA A 230 16.84 -8.34 1.62
CA ALA A 230 15.69 -8.13 2.51
C ALA A 230 14.34 -8.08 1.77
N LEU A 231 14.28 -8.52 0.51
CA LEU A 231 13.11 -8.53 -0.36
C LEU A 231 12.53 -7.13 -0.61
N ARG A 232 13.38 -6.08 -0.63
CA ARG A 232 12.98 -4.75 -1.02
C ARG A 232 13.31 -4.53 -2.51
N MET A 233 12.31 -4.12 -3.29
CA MET A 233 12.47 -3.74 -4.70
C MET A 233 12.90 -2.27 -4.78
N TYR A 234 13.93 -1.97 -5.55
CA TYR A 234 14.27 -0.59 -5.90
C TYR A 234 13.27 -0.08 -6.94
N THR A 235 12.31 0.71 -6.47
CA THR A 235 11.22 1.24 -7.28
C THR A 235 11.74 2.17 -8.37
N TYR A 236 11.24 1.99 -9.59
CA TYR A 236 11.48 2.94 -10.67
C TYR A 236 10.48 4.11 -10.58
N PHE A 237 11.00 5.30 -10.39
CA PHE A 237 10.17 6.51 -10.31
C PHE A 237 10.04 7.14 -11.69
N TYR A 238 8.83 7.07 -12.25
CA TYR A 238 8.53 7.60 -13.58
C TYR A 238 8.41 9.13 -13.52
N ALA A 239 9.29 9.83 -14.24
CA ALA A 239 9.22 11.27 -14.35
C ALA A 239 8.15 11.71 -15.35
N ASP A 240 7.65 12.92 -15.18
CA ASP A 240 6.76 13.54 -16.15
C ASP A 240 7.43 13.68 -17.51
N ARG A 241 6.70 13.34 -18.58
CA ARG A 241 7.22 13.40 -19.95
C ARG A 241 6.41 14.38 -20.80
N GLY A 242 7.09 15.41 -21.33
CA GLY A 242 6.48 16.38 -22.22
C GLY A 242 5.30 17.12 -21.62
N GLY A 243 5.38 17.46 -20.32
CA GLY A 243 4.31 18.14 -19.59
C GLY A 243 3.12 17.27 -19.21
N LYS A 244 3.21 15.94 -19.44
CA LYS A 244 2.20 14.99 -19.01
C LYS A 244 2.69 14.27 -17.74
N PRO A 245 1.86 14.22 -16.68
CA PRO A 245 2.22 13.51 -15.47
C PRO A 245 2.35 11.99 -15.75
N ALA A 246 3.24 11.34 -15.00
CA ALA A 246 3.46 9.90 -15.10
C ALA A 246 2.18 9.10 -14.84
N PHE A 247 1.35 9.57 -13.92
CA PHE A 247 0.05 8.98 -13.59
C PHE A 247 -1.05 10.00 -13.72
N GLN A 248 -2.22 9.55 -14.17
CA GLN A 248 -3.41 10.38 -14.19
C GLN A 248 -3.96 10.49 -12.76
N VAL A 249 -4.05 11.72 -12.26
CA VAL A 249 -4.58 12.03 -10.94
C VAL A 249 -5.90 12.77 -11.12
N ASP A 250 -6.97 12.17 -10.63
CA ASP A 250 -8.33 12.72 -10.69
C ASP A 250 -8.82 13.03 -9.28
N SER A 251 -9.47 14.19 -9.10
CA SER A 251 -10.08 14.57 -7.83
C SER A 251 -11.18 13.59 -7.44
N PHE A 252 -11.17 13.13 -6.20
CA PHE A 252 -12.22 12.28 -5.66
C PHE A 252 -13.60 12.96 -5.76
N TYR A 253 -13.67 14.24 -5.44
CA TYR A 253 -14.90 15.02 -5.52
C TYR A 253 -15.44 15.13 -6.97
N ASP A 254 -14.57 15.41 -7.94
CA ASP A 254 -14.97 15.52 -9.34
C ASP A 254 -15.54 14.21 -9.91
N VAL A 255 -15.04 13.08 -9.43
CA VAL A 255 -15.58 11.77 -9.80
C VAL A 255 -16.87 11.49 -9.07
N LEU A 256 -16.93 11.76 -7.76
CA LEU A 256 -18.13 11.54 -6.94
C LEU A 256 -19.33 12.32 -7.46
N THR A 257 -19.11 13.54 -7.95
CA THR A 257 -20.17 14.42 -8.51
C THR A 257 -20.48 14.16 -9.98
N GLY A 258 -19.78 13.21 -10.63
CA GLY A 258 -19.99 12.86 -12.04
C GLY A 258 -19.40 13.85 -13.04
N LYS A 259 -18.62 14.83 -12.59
CA LYS A 259 -17.89 15.74 -13.49
C LYS A 259 -16.83 14.97 -14.30
N ILE A 260 -16.26 13.92 -13.72
CA ILE A 260 -15.43 12.94 -14.41
C ILE A 260 -16.25 11.66 -14.55
N PRO A 261 -16.50 11.18 -15.78
CA PRO A 261 -17.35 10.02 -16.01
C PRO A 261 -16.68 8.72 -15.55
N ALA A 262 -17.47 7.80 -14.98
CA ALA A 262 -17.02 6.51 -14.47
C ALA A 262 -16.36 5.61 -15.53
N ASP A 263 -16.81 5.68 -16.78
CA ASP A 263 -16.29 4.89 -17.92
C ASP A 263 -14.80 5.11 -18.19
N LYS A 264 -14.24 6.23 -17.71
CA LYS A 264 -12.81 6.53 -17.76
C LYS A 264 -11.96 5.44 -17.08
N TYR A 265 -12.52 4.76 -16.09
CA TYR A 265 -11.80 3.79 -15.25
C TYR A 265 -11.92 2.34 -15.74
N ARG A 266 -12.60 2.13 -16.88
CA ARG A 266 -12.78 0.79 -17.45
C ARG A 266 -11.44 0.08 -17.65
N ASP A 267 -11.34 -1.14 -17.11
CA ASP A 267 -10.15 -2.00 -17.14
C ASP A 267 -8.87 -1.36 -16.55
N LYS A 268 -9.03 -0.33 -15.71
CA LYS A 268 -7.91 0.37 -15.05
C LYS A 268 -7.70 -0.14 -13.64
N ILE A 269 -6.46 -0.07 -13.19
CA ILE A 269 -6.11 -0.10 -11.78
C ILE A 269 -6.36 1.29 -11.23
N VAL A 270 -7.17 1.40 -10.20
CA VAL A 270 -7.49 2.67 -9.52
C VAL A 270 -6.93 2.63 -8.11
N LEU A 271 -6.11 3.60 -7.77
CA LEU A 271 -5.61 3.78 -6.41
C LEU A 271 -6.33 4.95 -5.76
N ILE A 272 -6.94 4.74 -4.59
CA ILE A 272 -7.60 5.80 -3.81
C ILE A 272 -6.68 6.15 -2.64
N GLY A 273 -6.29 7.43 -2.55
CA GLY A 273 -5.45 7.86 -1.43
C GLY A 273 -5.30 9.37 -1.32
N ALA A 274 -4.79 9.79 -0.17
CA ALA A 274 -4.62 11.20 0.16
C ALA A 274 -3.51 11.85 -0.67
N THR A 275 -3.83 13.03 -1.20
CA THR A 275 -2.87 13.93 -1.84
C THR A 275 -2.98 15.36 -1.28
N ALA A 276 -4.04 15.65 -0.51
CA ALA A 276 -4.21 16.93 0.15
C ALA A 276 -3.15 17.18 1.22
N ALA A 277 -2.71 18.41 1.35
CA ALA A 277 -1.78 18.82 2.39
C ALA A 277 -2.38 18.56 3.79
N GLY A 278 -1.61 17.88 4.66
CA GLY A 278 -2.02 17.60 6.05
C GLY A 278 -2.93 16.38 6.24
N VAL A 279 -3.28 15.63 5.19
CA VAL A 279 -4.07 14.38 5.29
C VAL A 279 -3.19 13.12 5.29
N GLY A 280 -1.95 13.22 4.92
CA GLY A 280 -0.99 12.12 4.96
C GLY A 280 0.43 12.66 5.07
N ALA A 281 1.33 11.85 5.62
CA ALA A 281 2.75 12.22 5.63
C ALA A 281 3.31 12.11 4.21
N ALA A 282 3.77 13.23 3.65
CA ALA A 282 4.47 13.22 2.39
C ALA A 282 5.81 12.47 2.51
N GLN A 283 6.20 11.82 1.43
CA GLN A 283 7.45 11.06 1.33
C GLN A 283 8.46 11.82 0.47
N VAL A 284 9.73 11.78 0.87
CA VAL A 284 10.84 12.22 0.02
C VAL A 284 11.13 11.09 -0.96
N THR A 285 11.12 11.39 -2.25
CA THR A 285 11.41 10.42 -3.32
C THR A 285 12.45 10.98 -4.28
N PRO A 286 13.03 10.18 -5.18
CA PRO A 286 13.98 10.68 -6.18
C PRO A 286 13.41 11.78 -7.11
N LEU A 287 12.10 11.90 -7.22
CA LEU A 287 11.46 12.92 -8.07
C LEU A 287 11.07 14.19 -7.31
N SER A 288 10.74 14.07 -6.03
CA SER A 288 10.21 15.19 -5.25
C SER A 288 10.40 15.00 -3.75
N ALA A 289 10.65 16.10 -3.05
CA ALA A 289 10.69 16.10 -1.59
C ALA A 289 9.30 15.96 -0.94
N VAL A 290 8.22 16.05 -1.72
CA VAL A 290 6.84 16.05 -1.23
C VAL A 290 5.99 15.16 -2.16
N THR A 291 6.17 13.84 -2.06
CA THR A 291 5.38 12.87 -2.84
C THR A 291 4.29 12.26 -1.96
N PRO A 292 3.01 12.33 -2.35
CA PRO A 292 1.95 11.62 -1.66
C PRO A 292 2.17 10.10 -1.69
N PRO A 293 1.97 9.36 -0.57
CA PRO A 293 2.20 7.91 -0.51
C PRO A 293 1.45 7.10 -1.57
N VAL A 294 0.26 7.54 -1.97
CA VAL A 294 -0.51 6.89 -3.04
C VAL A 294 0.18 6.96 -4.40
N LEU A 295 0.97 8.01 -4.66
CA LEU A 295 1.77 8.09 -5.89
C LEU A 295 3.01 7.19 -5.81
N THR A 296 3.66 7.10 -4.65
CA THR A 296 4.73 6.11 -4.42
C THR A 296 4.20 4.69 -4.68
N LEU A 297 3.02 4.36 -4.15
CA LEU A 297 2.35 3.09 -4.43
C LEU A 297 2.09 2.89 -5.93
N ALA A 298 1.71 3.94 -6.67
CA ALA A 298 1.50 3.86 -8.11
C ALA A 298 2.80 3.56 -8.86
N HIS A 299 3.92 4.16 -8.44
CA HIS A 299 5.24 3.84 -8.98
C HIS A 299 5.62 2.38 -8.71
N SER A 300 5.41 1.89 -7.49
CA SER A 300 5.72 0.50 -7.14
C SER A 300 4.87 -0.50 -7.93
N VAL A 301 3.56 -0.29 -8.04
CA VAL A 301 2.67 -1.15 -8.85
C VAL A 301 3.10 -1.16 -10.33
N SER A 302 3.42 0.00 -10.89
CA SER A 302 3.87 0.11 -12.27
C SER A 302 5.23 -0.54 -12.48
N SER A 303 6.17 -0.37 -11.55
CA SER A 303 7.49 -1.03 -11.59
C SER A 303 7.36 -2.55 -11.62
N ILE A 304 6.48 -3.11 -10.80
CA ILE A 304 6.21 -4.56 -10.78
C ILE A 304 5.66 -5.03 -12.12
N LEU A 305 4.62 -4.36 -12.63
CA LEU A 305 3.93 -4.79 -13.85
C LEU A 305 4.76 -4.62 -15.12
N GLN A 306 5.62 -3.61 -15.18
CA GLN A 306 6.50 -3.33 -16.32
C GLN A 306 7.87 -3.97 -16.17
N GLN A 307 8.18 -4.53 -15.00
CA GLN A 307 9.51 -5.04 -14.61
C GLN A 307 10.60 -3.95 -14.70
N ASP A 308 10.20 -2.70 -14.45
CA ASP A 308 11.10 -1.55 -14.37
C ASP A 308 11.53 -1.35 -12.92
N PHE A 309 12.70 -1.84 -12.58
CA PHE A 309 13.31 -1.66 -11.25
C PHE A 309 14.83 -1.67 -11.36
N PHE A 310 15.49 -1.07 -10.40
CA PHE A 310 16.94 -1.08 -10.34
C PHE A 310 17.42 -2.34 -9.60
N VAL A 311 18.54 -2.88 -10.04
CA VAL A 311 19.18 -4.03 -9.40
C VAL A 311 20.57 -3.62 -8.99
N ALA A 312 20.88 -3.70 -7.70
CA ALA A 312 22.25 -3.57 -7.24
C ALA A 312 23.03 -4.84 -7.59
N PRO A 313 24.04 -4.78 -8.48
CA PRO A 313 24.79 -5.98 -8.86
C PRO A 313 25.60 -6.50 -7.68
N ALA A 314 25.67 -7.82 -7.51
CA ALA A 314 26.41 -8.46 -6.42
C ALA A 314 27.92 -8.11 -6.39
N TRP A 315 28.47 -7.72 -7.54
CA TRP A 315 29.86 -7.26 -7.66
C TRP A 315 30.07 -5.78 -7.31
N GLY A 316 28.98 -5.03 -7.06
CA GLY A 316 29.02 -3.57 -6.83
C GLY A 316 29.97 -3.18 -5.69
N LEU A 317 29.86 -3.85 -4.54
CA LEU A 317 30.76 -3.62 -3.38
C LEU A 317 32.22 -3.84 -3.74
N TRP A 318 32.52 -4.87 -4.51
CA TRP A 318 33.90 -5.15 -4.94
C TRP A 318 34.44 -4.10 -5.91
N ALA A 319 33.56 -3.57 -6.78
CA ALA A 319 33.92 -2.46 -7.65
C ALA A 319 34.19 -1.18 -6.87
N GLU A 320 33.37 -0.85 -5.88
CA GLU A 320 33.56 0.30 -4.98
C GLU A 320 34.90 0.19 -4.23
N ILE A 321 35.19 -0.96 -3.62
CA ILE A 321 36.47 -1.22 -2.95
C ILE A 321 37.63 -1.12 -3.95
N GLY A 322 37.46 -1.67 -5.15
CA GLY A 322 38.48 -1.60 -6.21
C GLY A 322 38.77 -0.17 -6.64
N VAL A 323 37.77 0.64 -6.86
CA VAL A 323 37.91 2.08 -7.19
C VAL A 323 38.59 2.82 -6.03
N PHE A 324 38.14 2.59 -4.80
CA PHE A 324 38.73 3.21 -3.62
C PHE A 324 40.22 2.90 -3.51
N LEU A 325 40.62 1.63 -3.63
CA LEU A 325 42.01 1.21 -3.57
C LEU A 325 42.83 1.79 -4.72
N LEU A 326 42.26 1.88 -5.94
CA LEU A 326 42.93 2.45 -7.09
C LEU A 326 43.23 3.94 -6.87
N VAL A 327 42.22 4.70 -6.39
CA VAL A 327 42.41 6.11 -6.04
C VAL A 327 43.39 6.30 -4.90
N ALA A 328 43.33 5.47 -3.87
CA ALA A 328 44.29 5.51 -2.75
C ALA A 328 45.74 5.23 -3.21
N LEU A 329 45.93 4.21 -4.05
CA LEU A 329 47.24 3.90 -4.64
C LEU A 329 47.76 5.06 -5.52
N TYR A 330 46.88 5.65 -6.33
CA TYR A 330 47.23 6.83 -7.11
C TYR A 330 47.74 7.98 -6.21
N LEU A 331 46.98 8.33 -5.17
CA LEU A 331 47.29 9.43 -4.27
C LEU A 331 48.59 9.18 -3.48
N ILE A 332 48.83 7.95 -3.02
CA ILE A 332 49.96 7.60 -2.15
C ILE A 332 51.23 7.38 -2.96
N LEU A 333 51.17 6.63 -4.07
CA LEU A 333 52.36 6.18 -4.77
C LEU A 333 52.70 7.01 -6.01
N LEU A 334 51.67 7.42 -6.76
CA LEU A 334 51.88 8.05 -8.07
C LEU A 334 51.90 9.57 -7.96
N MET A 335 50.97 10.20 -7.27
CA MET A 335 50.83 11.63 -7.17
C MET A 335 52.11 12.33 -6.65
N PRO A 336 52.86 11.84 -5.64
CA PRO A 336 54.08 12.48 -5.17
C PRO A 336 55.21 12.42 -6.18
N ARG A 337 55.14 11.55 -7.20
CA ARG A 337 56.18 11.35 -8.23
C ARG A 337 55.88 12.10 -9.52
N LEU A 338 54.69 12.69 -9.65
CA LEU A 338 54.26 13.41 -10.85
C LEU A 338 54.56 14.91 -10.74
N SER A 339 54.79 15.54 -11.89
CA SER A 339 54.80 17.00 -11.95
C SER A 339 53.39 17.57 -11.63
N ALA A 340 53.33 18.76 -11.04
CA ALA A 340 52.07 19.37 -10.62
C ALA A 340 50.99 19.46 -11.74
N GLY A 341 51.41 19.74 -12.99
CA GLY A 341 50.49 19.78 -14.14
C GLY A 341 49.96 18.41 -14.53
N LEU A 342 50.79 17.37 -14.49
CA LEU A 342 50.37 16.00 -14.76
C LEU A 342 49.47 15.45 -13.65
N ALA A 343 49.79 15.72 -12.39
CA ALA A 343 48.97 15.33 -11.26
C ALA A 343 47.55 15.98 -11.35
N ALA A 344 47.49 17.27 -11.65
CA ALA A 344 46.19 17.97 -11.84
C ALA A 344 45.39 17.41 -12.99
N MET A 345 46.00 17.08 -14.14
CA MET A 345 45.32 16.48 -15.28
C MET A 345 44.72 15.10 -14.96
N ILE A 346 45.51 14.22 -14.31
CA ILE A 346 45.04 12.87 -13.96
C ILE A 346 43.97 12.95 -12.88
N THR A 347 44.09 13.78 -11.87
CA THR A 347 43.09 13.97 -10.83
C THR A 347 41.77 14.49 -11.43
N GLY A 348 41.86 15.51 -12.33
CA GLY A 348 40.68 16.01 -13.04
C GLY A 348 40.02 14.94 -13.93
N GLY A 349 40.83 14.15 -14.63
CA GLY A 349 40.32 13.03 -15.44
C GLY A 349 39.62 11.94 -14.60
N LEU A 350 40.21 11.55 -13.46
CA LEU A 350 39.64 10.61 -12.52
C LEU A 350 38.33 11.17 -11.93
N PHE A 351 38.33 12.43 -11.57
CA PHE A 351 37.09 13.08 -11.06
C PHE A 351 35.97 13.08 -12.09
N VAL A 352 36.26 13.41 -13.34
CA VAL A 352 35.26 13.34 -14.42
C VAL A 352 34.78 11.91 -14.66
N ALA A 353 35.71 10.93 -14.65
CA ALA A 353 35.38 9.52 -14.85
C ALA A 353 34.50 8.93 -13.72
N LEU A 354 34.64 9.45 -12.49
CA LEU A 354 33.82 9.01 -11.34
C LEU A 354 32.44 9.67 -11.29
N LEU A 355 32.27 10.80 -12.00
CA LEU A 355 30.97 11.50 -12.09
C LEU A 355 30.13 11.08 -13.30
N ALA A 356 30.71 10.44 -14.29
CA ALA A 356 30.07 9.96 -15.52
C ALA A 356 29.47 8.58 -15.35
#